data_c323478f2344c3d347ccf9593e94a223
#
_entry.id   c323478f2344c3d347ccf9593e94a223
#
_cell.length_a   1.000
_cell.length_b   1.000
_cell.length_c   1.000
_cell.angle_alpha   90.00
_cell.angle_beta   90.00
_cell.angle_gamma   90.00
#
_symmetry.space_group_name_H-M   'P 1'
#
loop_
_entity.id
_entity.type
_entity.pdbx_description
1 polymer ?
#
loop_
_entity_poly.entity_id
_entity_poly.type
_entity_poly.pdbx_seq_one_letter_code
_entity_poly.pdbx_strand_id
1 'polypeptide(L)'
;ERRDESGRTGSAGTVGMAIGAADVAGAPSASRLIPPLATTAIVLVAAKLLAHVAANVWTPYEFHRDAFLYMAMGTHLRILHMDFPPLMALISEAVRGIAGASLFAYRMIPAVAGTAVLLLAVLIARALGGGKRAQVLTALAVLVNPLFLRSANLFQPVVLDQLWWLLGCYALARLDDSGDAKWWLLLGVAGGVGLLAKFSILFFGLAVLVALLLTRHRREFLGPWPWLAIGIALVLGSPSVIGQVTLGFPVVEQMASLSERQLARVGFGEFVTDQILWQPVGFLLAVLGATTLLVHPALRRHRLLGWVAIASFGIFVLLRGKSYYYGPMHPLLFAAGAVALERITRRRLRAALTWGAAAGIVAWGVLAIPFGLPVVPPEPMARFSSAIGITSAVRTNWGEYLPLPQDYADMTGWREQAEAVARVYRSLPPAEQAEAVLYGRNYGEAGALDFYGRELGLPPVVSLAGSFYLFGPGERSGRVIIFLGVEPQEISAITCQSLELADRVTNPWGVPEERDVPIVVCREPDMTLQEFWNQVGHGYWG
;
A
#
# COMPACT_ATOMS: atom_id res chain seq x y z
N GLU A 1 -13.59 105.13 -13.11
CA GLU A 1 -14.75 104.42 -12.61
C GLU A 1 -14.39 102.95 -12.27
N ARG A 2 -14.33 102.77 -10.97
CA ARG A 2 -14.74 101.54 -10.25
C ARG A 2 -14.17 100.22 -10.73
N ARG A 3 -13.68 99.48 -9.95
CA ARG A 3 -13.62 98.86 -8.61
C ARG A 3 -12.75 97.64 -8.76
N ASP A 4 -11.76 97.47 -7.96
CA ASP A 4 -11.70 96.60 -6.77
C ASP A 4 -12.15 95.19 -6.99
N GLU A 5 -11.24 94.30 -6.85
CA GLU A 5 -11.26 93.16 -5.90
C GLU A 5 -10.02 92.26 -6.07
N SER A 6 -9.15 92.42 -5.20
CA SER A 6 -8.60 91.55 -4.19
C SER A 6 -8.67 90.03 -4.54
N GLY A 7 -7.57 89.39 -4.50
CA GLY A 7 -7.70 88.23 -3.95
C GLY A 7 -6.84 87.00 -4.10
N ARG A 8 -5.95 86.84 -3.27
CA ARG A 8 -5.48 85.51 -2.74
C ARG A 8 -4.73 84.55 -3.66
N THR A 9 -3.44 84.61 -3.53
CA THR A 9 -2.47 83.58 -3.76
C THR A 9 -2.78 82.36 -2.92
N GLY A 10 -3.20 81.24 -3.56
CA GLY A 10 -3.34 79.89 -2.94
C GLY A 10 -2.04 79.13 -3.04
N SER A 11 -1.40 78.91 -1.93
CA SER A 11 -0.23 78.02 -1.81
C SER A 11 -0.61 76.61 -2.11
N ALA A 12 0.08 75.96 -3.04
CA ALA A 12 0.03 74.57 -3.30
C ALA A 12 0.60 73.78 -2.08
N GLY A 13 -0.29 73.23 -1.26
CA GLY A 13 0.07 72.36 -0.19
C GLY A 13 0.40 70.96 -0.75
N THR A 14 1.67 70.59 -0.71
CA THR A 14 2.17 69.21 -0.91
C THR A 14 1.63 68.38 0.21
N VAL A 15 0.64 67.50 -0.08
CA VAL A 15 0.19 66.46 0.80
C VAL A 15 1.25 65.33 0.78
N GLY A 16 2.19 65.42 1.71
CA GLY A 16 3.09 64.34 2.02
C GLY A 16 2.31 63.15 2.62
N MET A 17 2.14 62.10 1.86
CA MET A 17 1.62 60.82 2.35
C MET A 17 2.69 60.19 3.24
N ALA A 18 2.62 60.48 4.54
CA ALA A 18 3.36 59.75 5.57
C ALA A 18 2.79 58.32 5.62
N ILE A 19 3.47 57.37 4.95
CA ILE A 19 3.25 55.94 5.17
C ILE A 19 3.82 55.66 6.54
N GLY A 20 2.95 55.55 7.53
CA GLY A 20 3.26 55.14 8.87
C GLY A 20 3.88 53.72 8.85
N ALA A 21 5.17 53.67 9.20
CA ALA A 21 5.85 52.43 9.58
C ALA A 21 5.41 52.09 11.02
N ALA A 22 4.19 51.54 11.13
CA ALA A 22 3.73 50.93 12.36
C ALA A 22 2.94 49.68 11.98
N ASP A 23 3.23 48.61 12.69
CA ASP A 23 2.62 47.26 12.64
C ASP A 23 3.24 46.24 11.71
N VAL A 24 4.53 45.93 11.97
CA VAL A 24 5.09 44.60 11.83
C VAL A 24 5.40 44.03 13.24
N ALA A 25 4.48 44.17 14.15
CA ALA A 25 4.37 43.32 15.31
C ALA A 25 3.32 42.28 14.97
N GLY A 26 3.77 41.03 14.65
CA GLY A 26 2.87 39.94 14.35
C GLY A 26 1.91 39.71 15.52
N ALA A 27 0.64 40.02 15.30
CA ALA A 27 -0.41 39.58 16.18
C ALA A 27 -0.29 38.06 16.29
N PRO A 28 -0.28 37.46 17.51
CA PRO A 28 -0.30 36.03 17.67
C PRO A 28 -1.50 35.50 16.90
N SER A 29 -1.28 34.58 15.96
CA SER A 29 -2.34 33.96 15.17
C SER A 29 -3.34 33.37 16.15
N ALA A 30 -4.53 33.98 16.25
CA ALA A 30 -5.61 33.41 17.04
C ALA A 30 -5.74 31.97 16.60
N SER A 31 -5.40 31.03 17.47
CA SER A 31 -5.50 29.61 17.22
C SER A 31 -6.95 29.33 16.84
N ARG A 32 -7.19 29.11 15.54
CA ARG A 32 -8.53 28.75 15.08
C ARG A 32 -8.90 27.46 15.77
N LEU A 33 -10.01 27.48 16.50
CA LEU A 33 -10.53 26.29 17.16
C LEU A 33 -10.69 25.19 16.11
N ILE A 34 -9.91 24.13 16.26
CA ILE A 34 -10.04 22.93 15.43
C ILE A 34 -11.45 22.36 15.69
N PRO A 35 -12.28 22.13 14.65
CA PRO A 35 -13.63 21.61 14.83
C PRO A 35 -13.63 20.32 15.68
N PRO A 36 -14.68 20.06 16.47
CA PRO A 36 -14.78 18.84 17.23
C PRO A 36 -14.82 17.61 16.30
N LEU A 37 -14.36 16.48 16.79
CA LEU A 37 -14.46 15.22 16.06
C LEU A 37 -15.92 14.79 15.99
N ALA A 38 -16.41 14.51 14.77
CA ALA A 38 -17.81 14.18 14.57
C ALA A 38 -18.11 12.75 15.01
N THR A 39 -19.06 12.56 15.92
CA THR A 39 -19.48 11.23 16.40
C THR A 39 -19.84 10.28 15.24
N THR A 40 -20.57 10.79 14.23
CA THR A 40 -20.91 9.99 13.04
C THR A 40 -19.65 9.49 12.29
N ALA A 41 -18.58 10.31 12.21
CA ALA A 41 -17.34 9.87 11.58
C ALA A 41 -16.65 8.77 12.43
N ILE A 42 -16.69 8.86 13.76
CA ILE A 42 -16.18 7.80 14.65
C ILE A 42 -16.96 6.50 14.45
N VAL A 43 -18.29 6.57 14.32
CA VAL A 43 -19.13 5.41 14.02
C VAL A 43 -18.72 4.76 12.69
N LEU A 44 -18.43 5.56 11.65
CA LEU A 44 -17.97 5.03 10.36
C LEU A 44 -16.57 4.39 10.46
N VAL A 45 -15.67 4.91 11.32
CA VAL A 45 -14.37 4.29 11.61
C VAL A 45 -14.58 2.92 12.28
N ALA A 46 -15.46 2.83 13.27
CA ALA A 46 -15.81 1.57 13.92
C ALA A 46 -16.49 0.60 12.94
N ALA A 47 -17.37 1.08 12.07
CA ALA A 47 -18.03 0.27 11.05
C ALA A 47 -17.03 -0.35 10.07
N LYS A 48 -15.95 0.36 9.70
CA LYS A 48 -14.87 -0.20 8.88
C LYS A 48 -14.24 -1.41 9.56
N LEU A 49 -13.84 -1.28 10.82
CA LEU A 49 -13.24 -2.38 11.57
C LEU A 49 -14.19 -3.58 11.66
N LEU A 50 -15.45 -3.33 11.98
CA LEU A 50 -16.48 -4.38 12.07
C LEU A 50 -16.72 -5.08 10.74
N ALA A 51 -16.71 -4.33 9.62
CA ALA A 51 -16.81 -4.90 8.27
C ALA A 51 -15.65 -5.86 7.97
N HIS A 52 -14.41 -5.49 8.34
CA HIS A 52 -13.25 -6.37 8.17
C HIS A 52 -13.27 -7.56 9.13
N VAL A 53 -13.70 -7.39 10.37
CA VAL A 53 -13.93 -8.52 11.30
C VAL A 53 -14.91 -9.51 10.68
N ALA A 54 -16.06 -9.02 10.23
CA ALA A 54 -17.07 -9.85 9.58
C ALA A 54 -16.54 -10.53 8.32
N ALA A 55 -15.84 -9.79 7.45
CA ALA A 55 -15.23 -10.34 6.25
C ALA A 55 -14.21 -11.46 6.58
N ASN A 56 -13.41 -11.28 7.62
CA ASN A 56 -12.41 -12.27 8.02
C ASN A 56 -13.00 -13.51 8.71
N VAL A 57 -14.16 -13.39 9.35
CA VAL A 57 -14.89 -14.53 9.93
C VAL A 57 -15.56 -15.38 8.83
N TRP A 58 -16.11 -14.74 7.80
CA TRP A 58 -16.91 -15.44 6.78
C TRP A 58 -16.21 -15.59 5.43
N THR A 59 -14.92 -15.27 5.34
CA THR A 59 -14.18 -15.41 4.07
C THR A 59 -14.12 -16.87 3.60
N PRO A 60 -14.44 -17.14 2.32
CA PRO A 60 -14.22 -18.45 1.70
C PRO A 60 -12.82 -18.57 1.07
N TYR A 61 -11.93 -17.61 1.30
CA TYR A 61 -10.61 -17.52 0.69
C TYR A 61 -9.49 -17.76 1.72
N GLU A 62 -8.40 -18.33 1.24
CA GLU A 62 -7.18 -18.60 2.01
C GLU A 62 -6.28 -17.36 2.15
N PHE A 63 -5.05 -17.55 2.61
CA PHE A 63 -4.03 -16.50 2.55
C PHE A 63 -3.72 -16.09 1.11
N HIS A 64 -3.43 -14.82 0.92
CA HIS A 64 -2.88 -14.33 -0.34
C HIS A 64 -1.44 -14.84 -0.50
N ARG A 65 -1.04 -15.16 -1.73
CA ARG A 65 0.31 -15.58 -2.12
C ARG A 65 1.44 -14.81 -1.42
N ASP A 66 1.39 -13.48 -1.40
CA ASP A 66 2.42 -12.66 -0.76
C ASP A 66 2.46 -12.81 0.77
N ALA A 67 1.35 -13.18 1.41
CA ALA A 67 1.34 -13.38 2.85
C ALA A 67 2.29 -14.51 3.27
N PHE A 68 2.36 -15.58 2.47
CA PHE A 68 3.27 -16.69 2.72
C PHE A 68 4.74 -16.27 2.69
N LEU A 69 5.13 -15.37 1.76
CA LEU A 69 6.48 -14.82 1.73
C LEU A 69 6.82 -14.10 3.04
N TYR A 70 5.95 -13.19 3.49
CA TYR A 70 6.20 -12.45 4.75
C TYR A 70 6.15 -13.35 5.99
N MET A 71 5.37 -14.43 5.97
CA MET A 71 5.37 -15.43 7.03
C MET A 71 6.67 -16.23 7.06
N ALA A 72 7.17 -16.67 5.91
CA ALA A 72 8.46 -17.33 5.78
C ALA A 72 9.63 -16.41 6.20
N MET A 73 9.60 -15.13 5.78
CA MET A 73 10.57 -14.13 6.24
C MET A 73 10.55 -13.95 7.76
N GLY A 74 9.38 -14.06 8.40
CA GLY A 74 9.24 -13.99 9.86
C GLY A 74 9.93 -15.16 10.57
N THR A 75 9.82 -16.39 10.03
CA THR A 75 10.48 -17.57 10.59
C THR A 75 11.99 -17.60 10.33
N HIS A 76 12.47 -16.88 9.32
CA HIS A 76 13.88 -16.70 8.97
C HIS A 76 14.37 -15.27 9.24
N LEU A 77 13.89 -14.65 10.33
CA LEU A 77 14.09 -13.25 10.62
C LEU A 77 15.58 -12.90 10.81
N ARG A 78 16.11 -12.07 9.91
CA ARG A 78 17.47 -11.50 9.94
C ARG A 78 17.40 -9.99 9.69
N ILE A 79 16.92 -9.23 10.67
CA ILE A 79 16.48 -7.82 10.55
C ILE A 79 17.45 -6.92 9.74
N LEU A 80 18.75 -7.13 9.84
CA LEU A 80 19.78 -6.34 9.15
C LEU A 80 20.29 -7.00 7.85
N HIS A 81 19.67 -8.11 7.42
CA HIS A 81 20.10 -8.87 6.24
C HIS A 81 18.87 -9.47 5.53
N MET A 82 17.97 -8.59 5.09
CA MET A 82 16.74 -8.93 4.38
C MET A 82 16.63 -8.11 3.10
N ASP A 83 16.17 -8.73 2.03
CA ASP A 83 15.96 -8.10 0.72
C ASP A 83 14.74 -7.18 0.69
N PHE A 84 13.72 -7.49 1.50
CA PHE A 84 12.56 -6.63 1.74
C PHE A 84 12.65 -5.90 3.08
N PRO A 85 11.93 -4.76 3.23
CA PRO A 85 11.78 -4.08 4.51
C PRO A 85 11.23 -5.01 5.60
N PRO A 86 11.83 -5.05 6.81
CA PRO A 86 11.59 -6.12 7.79
C PRO A 86 10.28 -6.02 8.59
N LEU A 87 9.50 -4.92 8.48
CA LEU A 87 8.34 -4.71 9.34
C LEU A 87 7.27 -5.81 9.19
N MET A 88 7.00 -6.27 7.95
CA MET A 88 6.03 -7.34 7.74
C MET A 88 6.50 -8.66 8.35
N ALA A 89 7.78 -8.99 8.25
CA ALA A 89 8.38 -10.17 8.86
C ALA A 89 8.32 -10.11 10.40
N LEU A 90 8.63 -8.95 11.00
CA LEU A 90 8.52 -8.70 12.44
C LEU A 90 7.08 -8.87 12.94
N ILE A 91 6.11 -8.28 12.23
CA ILE A 91 4.69 -8.43 12.55
C ILE A 91 4.25 -9.89 12.41
N SER A 92 4.71 -10.57 11.35
CA SER A 92 4.39 -11.97 11.11
C SER A 92 4.86 -12.84 12.27
N GLU A 93 6.10 -12.68 12.71
CA GLU A 93 6.66 -13.43 13.83
C GLU A 93 5.92 -13.16 15.14
N ALA A 94 5.55 -11.89 15.39
CA ALA A 94 4.75 -11.53 16.56
C ALA A 94 3.36 -12.20 16.53
N VAL A 95 2.67 -12.17 15.37
CA VAL A 95 1.36 -12.83 15.21
C VAL A 95 1.48 -14.34 15.39
N ARG A 96 2.50 -14.96 14.79
CA ARG A 96 2.80 -16.39 14.94
C ARG A 96 3.00 -16.77 16.41
N GLY A 97 3.76 -15.99 17.15
CA GLY A 97 4.03 -16.23 18.58
C GLY A 97 2.79 -16.09 19.47
N ILE A 98 1.82 -15.26 19.10
CA ILE A 98 0.62 -14.98 19.90
C ILE A 98 -0.57 -15.85 19.47
N ALA A 99 -0.78 -16.03 18.18
CA ALA A 99 -2.00 -16.61 17.61
C ALA A 99 -1.75 -17.81 16.66
N GLY A 100 -0.50 -18.27 16.53
CA GLY A 100 -0.15 -19.40 15.68
C GLY A 100 -0.46 -19.13 14.19
N ALA A 101 -0.98 -20.15 13.50
CA ALA A 101 -1.31 -20.13 12.08
C ALA A 101 -2.71 -19.55 11.76
N SER A 102 -3.20 -18.60 12.55
CA SER A 102 -4.56 -18.08 12.42
C SER A 102 -4.70 -17.09 11.26
N LEU A 103 -5.43 -17.47 10.19
CA LEU A 103 -5.80 -16.58 9.07
C LEU A 103 -6.48 -15.29 9.60
N PHE A 104 -7.39 -15.45 10.56
CA PHE A 104 -8.08 -14.31 11.16
C PHE A 104 -7.10 -13.33 11.81
N ALA A 105 -6.16 -13.83 12.63
CA ALA A 105 -5.21 -12.97 13.34
C ALA A 105 -4.29 -12.20 12.37
N TYR A 106 -3.76 -12.87 11.34
CA TYR A 106 -2.94 -12.21 10.32
C TYR A 106 -3.72 -11.12 9.57
N ARG A 107 -4.97 -11.39 9.17
CA ARG A 107 -5.81 -10.41 8.46
C ARG A 107 -6.31 -9.27 9.35
N MET A 108 -6.33 -9.43 10.67
CA MET A 108 -6.67 -8.32 11.58
C MET A 108 -5.61 -7.22 11.59
N ILE A 109 -4.34 -7.51 11.30
CA ILE A 109 -3.29 -6.49 11.21
C ILE A 109 -3.59 -5.45 10.12
N PRO A 110 -3.79 -5.84 8.85
CA PRO A 110 -4.18 -4.88 7.81
C PRO A 110 -5.55 -4.24 8.07
N ALA A 111 -6.50 -4.93 8.70
CA ALA A 111 -7.81 -4.38 9.07
C ALA A 111 -7.69 -3.21 10.05
N VAL A 112 -6.87 -3.36 11.09
CA VAL A 112 -6.58 -2.29 12.06
C VAL A 112 -5.84 -1.13 11.39
N ALA A 113 -4.82 -1.42 10.57
CA ALA A 113 -4.07 -0.39 9.84
C ALA A 113 -4.99 0.40 8.87
N GLY A 114 -5.85 -0.29 8.10
CA GLY A 114 -6.81 0.35 7.20
C GLY A 114 -7.89 1.16 7.94
N THR A 115 -8.24 0.75 9.15
CA THR A 115 -9.12 1.54 10.04
C THR A 115 -8.41 2.80 10.52
N ALA A 116 -7.12 2.72 10.85
CA ALA A 116 -6.30 3.88 11.21
C ALA A 116 -6.12 4.85 10.01
N VAL A 117 -6.00 4.35 8.78
CA VAL A 117 -6.01 5.17 7.55
C VAL A 117 -7.30 5.99 7.45
N LEU A 118 -8.47 5.38 7.68
CA LEU A 118 -9.75 6.10 7.68
C LEU A 118 -9.79 7.16 8.81
N LEU A 119 -9.35 6.81 10.01
CA LEU A 119 -9.29 7.76 11.13
C LEU A 119 -8.38 8.94 10.81
N LEU A 120 -7.20 8.71 10.25
CA LEU A 120 -6.28 9.77 9.83
C LEU A 120 -6.88 10.67 8.75
N ALA A 121 -7.62 10.11 7.79
CA ALA A 121 -8.33 10.91 6.77
C ALA A 121 -9.34 11.87 7.42
N VAL A 122 -10.09 11.41 8.41
CA VAL A 122 -11.03 12.24 9.19
C VAL A 122 -10.27 13.31 10.00
N LEU A 123 -9.15 12.95 10.62
CA LEU A 123 -8.30 13.90 11.36
C LEU A 123 -7.67 14.95 10.44
N ILE A 124 -7.31 14.60 9.21
CA ILE A 124 -6.84 15.53 8.18
C ILE A 124 -7.99 16.48 7.79
N ALA A 125 -9.19 15.97 7.51
CA ALA A 125 -10.33 16.82 7.21
C ALA A 125 -10.58 17.85 8.33
N ARG A 126 -10.47 17.42 9.57
CA ARG A 126 -10.56 18.26 10.76
C ARG A 126 -9.43 19.31 10.83
N ALA A 127 -8.18 18.92 10.57
CA ALA A 127 -7.03 19.82 10.55
C ALA A 127 -7.15 20.88 9.44
N LEU A 128 -7.75 20.53 8.29
CA LEU A 128 -8.07 21.46 7.22
C LEU A 128 -9.25 22.40 7.56
N GLY A 129 -9.82 22.28 8.76
CA GLY A 129 -10.93 23.09 9.26
C GLY A 129 -12.31 22.58 8.80
N GLY A 130 -12.41 21.30 8.43
CA GLY A 130 -13.67 20.65 8.08
C GLY A 130 -14.53 20.32 9.29
N GLY A 131 -15.80 20.73 9.24
CA GLY A 131 -16.81 20.40 10.24
C GLY A 131 -17.39 18.98 10.05
N LYS A 132 -18.54 18.74 10.68
CA LYS A 132 -19.19 17.42 10.68
C LYS A 132 -19.41 16.84 9.28
N ARG A 133 -19.86 17.66 8.32
CA ARG A 133 -20.18 17.18 6.96
C ARG A 133 -18.92 16.77 6.20
N ALA A 134 -17.87 17.58 6.28
CA ALA A 134 -16.59 17.25 5.64
C ALA A 134 -16.00 15.96 6.23
N GLN A 135 -16.01 15.80 7.55
CA GLN A 135 -15.51 14.60 8.24
C GLN A 135 -16.29 13.35 7.83
N VAL A 136 -17.63 13.42 7.77
CA VAL A 136 -18.48 12.28 7.39
C VAL A 136 -18.30 11.93 5.91
N LEU A 137 -18.26 12.93 5.02
CA LEU A 137 -18.06 12.68 3.59
C LEU A 137 -16.69 12.06 3.29
N THR A 138 -15.64 12.54 3.98
CA THR A 138 -14.30 11.95 3.92
C THR A 138 -14.31 10.50 4.40
N ALA A 139 -14.97 10.25 5.54
CA ALA A 139 -15.07 8.90 6.09
C ALA A 139 -15.79 7.94 5.12
N LEU A 140 -16.90 8.36 4.52
CA LEU A 140 -17.63 7.56 3.52
C LEU A 140 -16.76 7.29 2.30
N ALA A 141 -16.05 8.29 1.78
CA ALA A 141 -15.20 8.13 0.61
C ALA A 141 -14.06 7.10 0.81
N VAL A 142 -13.51 7.00 2.03
CA VAL A 142 -12.49 5.99 2.35
C VAL A 142 -13.12 4.65 2.74
N LEU A 143 -14.26 4.66 3.46
CA LEU A 143 -14.92 3.46 3.96
C LEU A 143 -15.32 2.50 2.86
N VAL A 144 -15.97 3.02 1.81
CA VAL A 144 -16.57 2.21 0.75
C VAL A 144 -15.71 2.11 -0.52
N ASN A 145 -14.50 2.66 -0.51
CA ASN A 145 -13.60 2.59 -1.65
C ASN A 145 -12.94 1.20 -1.72
N PRO A 146 -13.06 0.48 -2.85
CA PRO A 146 -12.54 -0.89 -2.98
C PRO A 146 -11.02 -0.98 -2.78
N LEU A 147 -10.24 0.04 -3.15
CA LEU A 147 -8.80 0.08 -2.89
C LEU A 147 -8.48 -0.04 -1.40
N PHE A 148 -9.18 0.74 -0.54
CA PHE A 148 -8.94 0.73 0.91
C PHE A 148 -9.65 -0.41 1.62
N LEU A 149 -10.68 -1.00 1.03
CA LEU A 149 -11.27 -2.25 1.53
C LEU A 149 -10.32 -3.42 1.27
N ARG A 150 -9.82 -3.54 0.02
CA ARG A 150 -8.96 -4.63 -0.41
C ARG A 150 -7.62 -4.63 0.32
N SER A 151 -6.89 -3.51 0.34
CA SER A 151 -5.60 -3.41 1.03
C SER A 151 -5.69 -3.73 2.52
N ALA A 152 -6.84 -3.49 3.16
CA ALA A 152 -7.07 -3.79 4.56
C ALA A 152 -7.47 -5.25 4.85
N ASN A 153 -7.52 -6.13 3.84
CA ASN A 153 -7.69 -7.59 4.00
C ASN A 153 -6.42 -8.38 3.67
N LEU A 154 -5.44 -7.74 3.03
CA LEU A 154 -4.24 -8.40 2.56
C LEU A 154 -3.10 -8.24 3.58
N PHE A 155 -2.56 -9.34 4.06
CA PHE A 155 -1.35 -9.30 4.89
C PHE A 155 -0.14 -8.98 4.00
N GLN A 156 -0.06 -7.71 3.61
CA GLN A 156 0.93 -7.12 2.71
C GLN A 156 1.32 -5.72 3.20
N PRO A 157 2.46 -5.16 2.78
CA PRO A 157 2.91 -3.85 3.22
C PRO A 157 2.06 -2.68 2.67
N VAL A 158 1.15 -2.91 1.71
CA VAL A 158 0.41 -1.84 0.99
C VAL A 158 -0.40 -0.96 1.94
N VAL A 159 -1.14 -1.54 2.87
CA VAL A 159 -1.95 -0.76 3.82
C VAL A 159 -1.09 -0.02 4.85
N LEU A 160 0.05 -0.60 5.25
CA LEU A 160 1.02 0.08 6.12
C LEU A 160 1.66 1.27 5.40
N ASP A 161 1.99 1.11 4.12
CA ASP A 161 2.48 2.20 3.29
C ASP A 161 1.45 3.35 3.23
N GLN A 162 0.17 3.04 2.97
CA GLN A 162 -0.92 4.02 3.02
C GLN A 162 -1.00 4.73 4.38
N LEU A 163 -0.82 4.00 5.46
CA LEU A 163 -0.85 4.53 6.82
C LEU A 163 0.27 5.54 7.07
N TRP A 164 1.51 5.18 6.70
CA TRP A 164 2.69 6.02 6.96
C TRP A 164 2.71 7.26 6.08
N TRP A 165 2.35 7.16 4.80
CA TRP A 165 2.18 8.32 3.94
C TRP A 165 1.13 9.29 4.51
N LEU A 166 -0.02 8.75 4.92
CA LEU A 166 -1.10 9.58 5.43
C LEU A 166 -0.77 10.20 6.80
N LEU A 167 -0.02 9.49 7.65
CA LEU A 167 0.51 10.05 8.90
C LEU A 167 1.47 11.20 8.63
N GLY A 168 2.33 11.08 7.62
CA GLY A 168 3.19 12.16 7.13
C GLY A 168 2.36 13.37 6.64
N CYS A 169 1.31 13.13 5.84
CA CYS A 169 0.39 14.19 5.42
C CYS A 169 -0.32 14.86 6.61
N TYR A 170 -0.72 14.08 7.62
CA TYR A 170 -1.31 14.62 8.84
C TYR A 170 -0.30 15.50 9.60
N ALA A 171 0.95 15.05 9.73
CA ALA A 171 2.01 15.85 10.36
C ALA A 171 2.23 17.18 9.65
N LEU A 172 2.28 17.17 8.30
CA LEU A 172 2.40 18.38 7.50
C LEU A 172 1.16 19.31 7.63
N ALA A 173 -0.06 18.74 7.67
CA ALA A 173 -1.28 19.52 7.90
C ALA A 173 -1.24 20.23 9.25
N ARG A 174 -0.75 19.56 10.28
CA ARG A 174 -0.64 20.09 11.65
C ARG A 174 0.49 21.10 11.78
N LEU A 175 1.60 20.88 11.08
CA LEU A 175 2.70 21.86 10.97
C LEU A 175 2.18 23.18 10.39
N ASP A 176 1.44 23.12 9.29
CA ASP A 176 0.82 24.28 8.64
C ASP A 176 -0.23 24.97 9.52
N ASP A 177 -0.96 24.21 10.33
CA ASP A 177 -2.04 24.73 11.17
C ASP A 177 -1.55 25.37 12.45
N SER A 178 -0.66 24.70 13.18
CA SER A 178 -0.18 25.13 14.49
C SER A 178 1.10 25.94 14.45
N GLY A 179 1.93 25.76 13.41
CA GLY A 179 3.29 26.29 13.36
C GLY A 179 4.26 25.63 14.36
N ASP A 180 3.81 24.56 15.07
CA ASP A 180 4.65 23.85 16.03
C ASP A 180 5.60 22.90 15.30
N ALA A 181 6.89 23.21 15.37
CA ALA A 181 7.94 22.44 14.72
C ALA A 181 8.06 20.98 15.19
N LYS A 182 7.45 20.59 16.32
CA LYS A 182 7.41 19.19 16.78
C LYS A 182 6.77 18.23 15.78
N TRP A 183 5.93 18.72 14.87
CA TRP A 183 5.33 17.91 13.82
C TRP A 183 6.36 17.37 12.82
N TRP A 184 7.55 17.96 12.73
CA TRP A 184 8.68 17.39 12.02
C TRP A 184 9.13 16.04 12.61
N LEU A 185 9.08 15.87 13.94
CA LEU A 185 9.41 14.61 14.59
C LEU A 185 8.47 13.48 14.15
N LEU A 186 7.17 13.78 14.09
CA LEU A 186 6.17 12.82 13.61
C LEU A 186 6.39 12.49 12.12
N LEU A 187 6.75 13.47 11.31
CA LEU A 187 7.11 13.23 9.90
C LEU A 187 8.34 12.32 9.79
N GLY A 188 9.35 12.53 10.64
CA GLY A 188 10.54 11.67 10.72
C GLY A 188 10.20 10.24 11.12
N VAL A 189 9.34 10.05 12.13
CA VAL A 189 8.85 8.73 12.54
C VAL A 189 8.07 8.06 11.40
N ALA A 190 7.15 8.79 10.76
CA ALA A 190 6.38 8.25 9.64
C ALA A 190 7.30 7.81 8.48
N GLY A 191 8.33 8.61 8.16
CA GLY A 191 9.34 8.25 7.15
C GLY A 191 10.14 7.01 7.53
N GLY A 192 10.63 6.94 8.76
CA GLY A 192 11.50 5.84 9.23
C GLY A 192 10.76 4.51 9.37
N VAL A 193 9.60 4.51 10.03
CA VAL A 193 8.77 3.28 10.13
C VAL A 193 8.17 2.92 8.76
N GLY A 194 7.84 3.92 7.93
CA GLY A 194 7.45 3.72 6.54
C GLY A 194 8.54 3.00 5.74
N LEU A 195 9.81 3.34 5.95
CA LEU A 195 10.95 2.68 5.30
C LEU A 195 11.13 1.23 5.77
N LEU A 196 10.77 0.92 7.03
CA LEU A 196 10.69 -0.47 7.50
C LEU A 196 9.52 -1.25 6.89
N ALA A 197 8.48 -0.57 6.38
CA ALA A 197 7.31 -1.20 5.78
C ALA A 197 7.46 -1.38 4.26
N LYS A 198 7.85 -0.32 3.54
CA LYS A 198 7.95 -0.34 2.07
C LYS A 198 8.83 0.79 1.55
N PHE A 199 9.68 0.49 0.55
CA PHE A 199 10.58 1.49 -0.05
C PHE A 199 9.85 2.63 -0.78
N SER A 200 8.55 2.46 -1.12
CA SER A 200 7.73 3.53 -1.73
C SER A 200 7.63 4.81 -0.90
N ILE A 201 7.87 4.76 0.41
CA ILE A 201 7.93 5.95 1.28
C ILE A 201 9.01 6.95 0.82
N LEU A 202 10.03 6.50 0.10
CA LEU A 202 11.06 7.36 -0.50
C LEU A 202 10.46 8.29 -1.57
N PHE A 203 9.47 7.81 -2.33
CA PHE A 203 8.74 8.65 -3.29
C PHE A 203 7.89 9.72 -2.58
N PHE A 204 7.32 9.38 -1.42
CA PHE A 204 6.68 10.38 -0.56
C PHE A 204 7.70 11.41 -0.06
N GLY A 205 8.84 10.97 0.45
CA GLY A 205 9.93 11.87 0.87
C GLY A 205 10.38 12.81 -0.25
N LEU A 206 10.53 12.29 -1.48
CA LEU A 206 10.84 13.09 -2.66
C LEU A 206 9.73 14.08 -2.98
N ALA A 207 8.48 13.67 -2.94
CA ALA A 207 7.34 14.56 -3.18
C ALA A 207 7.24 15.66 -2.10
N VAL A 208 7.50 15.34 -0.84
CA VAL A 208 7.57 16.31 0.26
C VAL A 208 8.72 17.29 0.02
N LEU A 209 9.91 16.82 -0.36
CA LEU A 209 11.06 17.67 -0.68
C LEU A 209 10.72 18.66 -1.81
N VAL A 210 10.15 18.17 -2.92
CA VAL A 210 9.71 19.03 -4.05
C VAL A 210 8.71 20.07 -3.56
N ALA A 211 7.72 19.66 -2.78
CA ALA A 211 6.69 20.57 -2.26
C ALA A 211 7.27 21.63 -1.31
N LEU A 212 8.22 21.27 -0.46
CA LEU A 212 8.94 22.21 0.42
C LEU A 212 9.71 23.25 -0.39
N LEU A 213 10.43 22.83 -1.43
CA LEU A 213 11.21 23.73 -2.30
C LEU A 213 10.31 24.71 -3.08
N LEU A 214 9.13 24.26 -3.51
CA LEU A 214 8.16 25.07 -4.26
C LEU A 214 7.33 26.02 -3.38
N THR A 215 7.43 25.91 -2.04
CA THR A 215 6.64 26.69 -1.10
C THR A 215 7.52 27.56 -0.19
N ARG A 216 6.85 28.37 0.66
CA ARG A 216 7.54 29.16 1.69
C ARG A 216 8.36 28.29 2.68
N HIS A 217 8.01 27.03 2.80
CA HIS A 217 8.61 26.06 3.73
C HIS A 217 10.06 25.69 3.38
N ARG A 218 10.57 26.07 2.19
CA ARG A 218 12.01 25.98 1.87
C ARG A 218 12.92 26.65 2.91
N ARG A 219 12.40 27.67 3.63
CA ARG A 219 13.13 28.37 4.69
C ARG A 219 13.31 27.55 5.96
N GLU A 220 12.50 26.52 6.15
CA GLU A 220 12.59 25.65 7.32
C GLU A 220 13.87 24.79 7.31
N PHE A 221 14.47 24.56 6.12
CA PHE A 221 15.79 23.93 5.99
C PHE A 221 16.94 24.74 6.64
N LEU A 222 16.72 26.01 6.95
CA LEU A 222 17.67 26.84 7.72
C LEU A 222 17.62 26.51 9.23
N GLY A 223 16.59 25.84 9.69
CA GLY A 223 16.42 25.39 11.07
C GLY A 223 16.78 23.91 11.26
N PRO A 224 16.84 23.44 12.50
CA PRO A 224 17.26 22.06 12.80
C PRO A 224 16.20 21.00 12.58
N TRP A 225 14.92 21.36 12.57
CA TRP A 225 13.81 20.41 12.63
C TRP A 225 13.68 19.48 11.43
N PRO A 226 13.79 19.93 10.16
CA PRO A 226 13.79 19.03 9.01
C PRO A 226 14.95 18.03 9.05
N TRP A 227 16.13 18.49 9.48
CA TRP A 227 17.32 17.63 9.58
C TRP A 227 17.18 16.59 10.70
N LEU A 228 16.56 16.98 11.82
CA LEU A 228 16.23 16.06 12.90
C LEU A 228 15.20 15.00 12.42
N ALA A 229 14.20 15.41 11.64
CA ALA A 229 13.23 14.48 11.04
C ALA A 229 13.92 13.48 10.10
N ILE A 230 14.85 13.94 9.26
CA ILE A 230 15.67 13.07 8.39
C ILE A 230 16.50 12.12 9.24
N GLY A 231 17.17 12.63 10.30
CA GLY A 231 17.96 11.80 11.22
C GLY A 231 17.12 10.70 11.88
N ILE A 232 15.92 11.03 12.38
CA ILE A 232 14.97 10.05 12.94
C ILE A 232 14.57 9.01 11.88
N ALA A 233 14.25 9.46 10.67
CA ALA A 233 13.85 8.55 9.58
C ALA A 233 14.99 7.58 9.22
N LEU A 234 16.22 8.06 9.14
CA LEU A 234 17.41 7.23 8.87
C LEU A 234 17.70 6.24 10.00
N VAL A 235 17.61 6.68 11.26
CA VAL A 235 17.85 5.79 12.41
C VAL A 235 16.79 4.69 12.48
N LEU A 236 15.51 5.04 12.40
CA LEU A 236 14.43 4.05 12.45
C LEU A 236 14.41 3.14 11.22
N GLY A 237 14.66 3.70 10.04
CA GLY A 237 14.67 2.96 8.78
C GLY A 237 16.00 2.22 8.50
N SER A 238 17.03 2.39 9.34
CA SER A 238 18.36 1.81 9.12
C SER A 238 18.38 0.30 8.84
N PRO A 239 17.53 -0.54 9.47
CA PRO A 239 17.52 -1.96 9.15
C PRO A 239 17.26 -2.26 7.66
N SER A 240 16.31 -1.54 7.04
CA SER A 240 16.03 -1.70 5.62
C SER A 240 17.20 -1.25 4.73
N VAL A 241 17.87 -0.16 5.11
CA VAL A 241 19.04 0.35 4.36
C VAL A 241 20.23 -0.60 4.51
N ILE A 242 20.50 -1.06 5.73
CA ILE A 242 21.61 -2.00 6.01
C ILE A 242 21.38 -3.31 5.25
N GLY A 243 20.16 -3.86 5.25
CA GLY A 243 19.81 -5.05 4.47
C GLY A 243 20.12 -4.89 2.98
N GLN A 244 19.76 -3.75 2.39
CA GLN A 244 20.08 -3.46 0.99
C GLN A 244 21.59 -3.38 0.73
N VAL A 245 22.33 -2.70 1.61
CA VAL A 245 23.79 -2.56 1.46
C VAL A 245 24.50 -3.92 1.61
N THR A 246 24.12 -4.72 2.61
CA THR A 246 24.75 -6.02 2.87
C THR A 246 24.45 -7.07 1.81
N LEU A 247 23.34 -6.92 1.08
CA LEU A 247 22.92 -7.83 0.01
C LEU A 247 23.23 -7.30 -1.41
N GLY A 248 23.93 -6.17 -1.54
CA GLY A 248 24.28 -5.60 -2.85
C GLY A 248 23.11 -4.92 -3.57
N PHE A 249 22.18 -4.33 -2.83
CA PHE A 249 21.01 -3.61 -3.35
C PHE A 249 20.03 -4.47 -4.18
N PRO A 250 19.49 -5.58 -3.65
CA PRO A 250 18.54 -6.44 -4.34
C PRO A 250 17.30 -5.69 -4.86
N VAL A 251 16.91 -4.57 -4.23
CA VAL A 251 15.79 -3.73 -4.70
C VAL A 251 16.00 -3.19 -6.12
N VAL A 252 17.25 -2.97 -6.54
CA VAL A 252 17.55 -2.45 -7.89
C VAL A 252 17.23 -3.51 -8.94
N GLU A 253 17.67 -4.74 -8.72
CA GLU A 253 17.39 -5.88 -9.60
C GLU A 253 15.88 -6.19 -9.63
N GLN A 254 15.24 -6.19 -8.45
CA GLN A 254 13.80 -6.34 -8.31
C GLN A 254 13.03 -5.29 -9.11
N MET A 255 13.42 -4.01 -9.01
CA MET A 255 12.76 -2.94 -9.74
C MET A 255 13.02 -3.03 -11.25
N ALA A 256 14.21 -3.45 -11.69
CA ALA A 256 14.50 -3.69 -13.09
C ALA A 256 13.60 -4.79 -13.67
N SER A 257 13.53 -5.96 -13.01
CA SER A 257 12.65 -7.06 -13.39
C SER A 257 11.16 -6.64 -13.40
N LEU A 258 10.71 -5.94 -12.35
CA LEU A 258 9.34 -5.42 -12.27
C LEU A 258 9.04 -4.43 -13.41
N SER A 259 10.00 -3.56 -13.73
CA SER A 259 9.87 -2.58 -14.82
C SER A 259 9.68 -3.26 -16.17
N GLU A 260 10.50 -4.24 -16.49
CA GLU A 260 10.43 -4.97 -17.76
C GLU A 260 9.16 -5.80 -17.88
N ARG A 261 8.83 -6.54 -16.84
CA ARG A 261 7.74 -7.52 -16.88
C ARG A 261 6.34 -6.91 -16.69
N GLN A 262 6.20 -5.87 -15.85
CA GLN A 262 4.89 -5.34 -15.45
C GLN A 262 4.72 -3.84 -15.72
N LEU A 263 5.67 -2.97 -15.27
CA LEU A 263 5.47 -1.52 -15.34
C LEU A 263 5.53 -0.98 -16.78
N ALA A 264 6.28 -1.61 -17.68
CA ALA A 264 6.33 -1.23 -19.10
C ALA A 264 4.94 -1.26 -19.76
N ARG A 265 4.00 -2.04 -19.22
CA ARG A 265 2.62 -2.17 -19.70
C ARG A 265 1.66 -1.13 -19.14
N VAL A 266 2.04 -0.42 -18.08
CA VAL A 266 1.19 0.61 -17.47
C VAL A 266 1.24 1.87 -18.31
N GLY A 267 0.15 2.15 -19.01
CA GLY A 267 -0.03 3.38 -19.79
C GLY A 267 -0.59 4.52 -18.93
N PHE A 268 -0.31 5.77 -19.33
CA PHE A 268 -0.90 6.96 -18.67
C PHE A 268 -2.42 6.89 -18.61
N GLY A 269 -3.08 6.51 -19.72
CA GLY A 269 -4.53 6.38 -19.78
C GLY A 269 -5.07 5.35 -18.78
N GLU A 270 -4.42 4.19 -18.67
CA GLU A 270 -4.78 3.15 -17.70
C GLU A 270 -4.59 3.66 -16.26
N PHE A 271 -3.44 4.28 -15.97
CA PHE A 271 -3.17 4.86 -14.65
C PHE A 271 -4.27 5.83 -14.20
N VAL A 272 -4.73 6.73 -15.10
CA VAL A 272 -5.80 7.70 -14.79
C VAL A 272 -7.17 7.02 -14.72
N THR A 273 -7.46 6.10 -15.64
CA THR A 273 -8.75 5.39 -15.67
C THR A 273 -8.99 4.60 -14.39
N ASP A 274 -7.97 3.95 -13.86
CA ASP A 274 -8.09 3.22 -12.60
C ASP A 274 -8.39 4.15 -11.42
N GLN A 275 -7.80 5.36 -11.36
CA GLN A 275 -8.13 6.34 -10.32
C GLN A 275 -9.63 6.71 -10.36
N ILE A 276 -10.21 6.78 -11.56
CA ILE A 276 -11.65 7.06 -11.75
C ILE A 276 -12.49 5.84 -11.35
N LEU A 277 -12.13 4.65 -11.82
CA LEU A 277 -12.92 3.43 -11.63
C LEU A 277 -12.98 2.97 -10.18
N TRP A 278 -11.94 3.22 -9.38
CA TRP A 278 -12.02 2.88 -7.94
C TRP A 278 -13.15 3.62 -7.24
N GLN A 279 -13.40 4.87 -7.59
CA GLN A 279 -14.53 5.63 -7.05
C GLN A 279 -14.79 6.89 -7.89
N PRO A 280 -15.66 6.87 -8.91
CA PRO A 280 -15.86 7.98 -9.83
C PRO A 280 -16.21 9.31 -9.15
N VAL A 281 -17.12 9.29 -8.18
CA VAL A 281 -17.50 10.49 -7.41
C VAL A 281 -16.37 10.90 -6.46
N GLY A 282 -15.66 9.93 -5.88
CA GLY A 282 -14.47 10.18 -5.07
C GLY A 282 -13.35 10.81 -5.88
N PHE A 283 -13.15 10.40 -7.12
CA PHE A 283 -12.20 11.04 -8.03
C PHE A 283 -12.52 12.54 -8.26
N LEU A 284 -13.79 12.88 -8.53
CA LEU A 284 -14.21 14.27 -8.62
C LEU A 284 -13.96 15.04 -7.33
N LEU A 285 -14.21 14.40 -6.20
CA LEU A 285 -13.91 14.96 -4.87
C LEU A 285 -12.41 15.17 -4.67
N ALA A 286 -11.57 14.24 -5.13
CA ALA A 286 -10.11 14.36 -5.08
C ALA A 286 -9.58 15.50 -5.96
N VAL A 287 -10.08 15.62 -7.18
CA VAL A 287 -9.74 16.74 -8.10
C VAL A 287 -10.14 18.08 -7.49
N LEU A 288 -11.34 18.17 -6.91
CA LEU A 288 -11.78 19.36 -6.18
C LEU A 288 -10.84 19.64 -4.99
N GLY A 289 -10.41 18.60 -4.29
CA GLY A 289 -9.47 18.72 -3.17
C GLY A 289 -8.10 19.24 -3.60
N ALA A 290 -7.52 18.67 -4.65
CA ALA A 290 -6.24 19.10 -5.21
C ALA A 290 -6.29 20.57 -5.65
N THR A 291 -7.30 20.95 -6.44
CA THR A 291 -7.50 22.34 -6.88
C THR A 291 -7.69 23.29 -5.71
N THR A 292 -8.48 22.91 -4.70
CA THR A 292 -8.73 23.76 -3.54
C THR A 292 -7.47 23.97 -2.70
N LEU A 293 -6.65 22.93 -2.48
CA LEU A 293 -5.37 23.05 -1.78
C LEU A 293 -4.41 24.01 -2.50
N LEU A 294 -4.39 23.98 -3.83
CA LEU A 294 -3.45 24.79 -4.62
C LEU A 294 -3.90 26.24 -4.79
N VAL A 295 -5.18 26.50 -5.07
CA VAL A 295 -5.62 27.83 -5.52
C VAL A 295 -6.56 28.55 -4.57
N HIS A 296 -7.32 27.82 -3.72
CA HIS A 296 -8.37 28.46 -2.92
C HIS A 296 -7.81 29.21 -1.70
N PRO A 297 -8.15 30.51 -1.49
CA PRO A 297 -7.59 31.32 -0.40
C PRO A 297 -7.76 30.69 0.99
N ALA A 298 -8.88 30.02 1.25
CA ALA A 298 -9.18 29.44 2.56
C ALA A 298 -8.27 28.27 2.96
N LEU A 299 -7.66 27.55 2.00
CA LEU A 299 -6.70 26.49 2.23
C LEU A 299 -5.27 26.85 1.78
N ARG A 300 -5.04 28.13 1.47
CA ARG A 300 -3.74 28.61 0.97
C ARG A 300 -2.56 28.24 1.88
N ARG A 301 -2.78 28.19 3.18
CA ARG A 301 -1.76 27.76 4.16
C ARG A 301 -1.32 26.30 3.93
N HIS A 302 -2.23 25.42 3.48
CA HIS A 302 -1.99 24.00 3.23
C HIS A 302 -1.57 23.69 1.77
N ARG A 303 -1.10 24.69 1.01
CA ARG A 303 -0.59 24.48 -0.36
C ARG A 303 0.52 23.46 -0.44
N LEU A 304 1.30 23.31 0.63
CA LEU A 304 2.31 22.28 0.74
C LEU A 304 1.74 20.89 0.42
N LEU A 305 0.60 20.54 1.02
CA LEU A 305 -0.08 19.24 0.79
C LEU A 305 -0.58 19.09 -0.66
N GLY A 306 -1.05 20.17 -1.27
CA GLY A 306 -1.44 20.19 -2.69
C GLY A 306 -0.24 19.86 -3.59
N TRP A 307 0.93 20.46 -3.31
CA TRP A 307 2.15 20.17 -4.05
C TRP A 307 2.69 18.77 -3.80
N VAL A 308 2.57 18.24 -2.57
CA VAL A 308 2.91 16.83 -2.28
C VAL A 308 2.05 15.90 -3.14
N ALA A 309 0.75 16.14 -3.24
CA ALA A 309 -0.13 15.30 -4.05
C ALA A 309 0.21 15.38 -5.55
N ILE A 310 0.46 16.58 -6.09
CA ILE A 310 0.84 16.75 -7.50
C ILE A 310 2.21 16.14 -7.80
N ALA A 311 3.19 16.36 -6.91
CA ALA A 311 4.53 15.78 -7.08
C ALA A 311 4.48 14.25 -7.05
N SER A 312 3.73 13.66 -6.11
CA SER A 312 3.52 12.21 -6.04
C SER A 312 2.88 11.67 -7.32
N PHE A 313 1.84 12.36 -7.83
CA PHE A 313 1.20 11.98 -9.09
C PHE A 313 2.19 12.00 -10.24
N GLY A 314 2.96 13.10 -10.38
CA GLY A 314 3.98 13.26 -11.42
C GLY A 314 5.07 12.18 -11.34
N ILE A 315 5.55 11.87 -10.14
CA ILE A 315 6.55 10.81 -9.92
C ILE A 315 6.02 9.47 -10.44
N PHE A 316 4.80 9.05 -10.06
CA PHE A 316 4.27 7.75 -10.50
C PHE A 316 3.92 7.70 -11.99
N VAL A 317 3.50 8.81 -12.58
CA VAL A 317 3.31 8.90 -14.03
C VAL A 317 4.64 8.74 -14.76
N LEU A 318 5.69 9.44 -14.32
CA LEU A 318 7.02 9.38 -14.94
C LEU A 318 7.66 7.99 -14.80
N LEU A 319 7.48 7.34 -13.66
CA LEU A 319 8.02 6.01 -13.37
C LEU A 319 7.10 4.86 -13.83
N ARG A 320 5.99 5.16 -14.51
CA ARG A 320 4.97 4.16 -14.92
C ARG A 320 4.51 3.28 -13.75
N GLY A 321 4.40 3.88 -12.54
CA GLY A 321 3.99 3.16 -11.34
C GLY A 321 2.61 2.55 -11.47
N LYS A 322 2.37 1.45 -10.77
CA LYS A 322 1.02 0.85 -10.70
C LYS A 322 0.03 1.86 -10.13
N SER A 323 -1.20 1.84 -10.62
CA SER A 323 -2.23 2.81 -10.26
C SER A 323 -2.45 2.95 -8.76
N TYR A 324 -2.40 1.85 -8.00
CA TYR A 324 -2.60 1.85 -6.55
C TYR A 324 -1.45 2.50 -5.75
N TYR A 325 -0.28 2.73 -6.35
CA TYR A 325 0.83 3.43 -5.66
C TYR A 325 0.48 4.88 -5.31
N TYR A 326 -0.40 5.51 -6.10
CA TYR A 326 -0.93 6.84 -5.78
C TYR A 326 -2.06 6.83 -4.74
N GLY A 327 -2.59 5.64 -4.42
CA GLY A 327 -3.68 5.44 -3.45
C GLY A 327 -3.52 6.18 -2.12
N PRO A 328 -2.32 6.23 -1.49
CA PRO A 328 -2.10 6.95 -0.23
C PRO A 328 -2.50 8.43 -0.25
N MET A 329 -2.54 9.09 -1.42
CA MET A 329 -2.92 10.50 -1.55
C MET A 329 -4.44 10.72 -1.58
N HIS A 330 -5.24 9.72 -1.95
CA HIS A 330 -6.69 9.87 -2.05
C HIS A 330 -7.36 10.34 -0.74
N PRO A 331 -7.07 9.77 0.45
CA PRO A 331 -7.71 10.21 1.68
C PRO A 331 -7.46 11.68 2.01
N LEU A 332 -6.25 12.19 1.74
CA LEU A 332 -5.94 13.62 1.84
C LEU A 332 -6.79 14.46 0.89
N LEU A 333 -6.88 14.03 -0.37
CA LEU A 333 -7.61 14.75 -1.41
C LEU A 333 -9.13 14.71 -1.17
N PHE A 334 -9.67 13.58 -0.71
CA PHE A 334 -11.06 13.47 -0.28
C PHE A 334 -11.36 14.43 0.88
N ALA A 335 -10.47 14.50 1.86
CA ALA A 335 -10.61 15.42 2.98
C ALA A 335 -10.65 16.89 2.52
N ALA A 336 -9.73 17.30 1.65
CA ALA A 336 -9.68 18.64 1.11
C ALA A 336 -10.91 18.98 0.25
N GLY A 337 -11.37 18.07 -0.60
CA GLY A 337 -12.56 18.22 -1.42
C GLY A 337 -13.84 18.32 -0.59
N ALA A 338 -13.96 17.49 0.45
CA ALA A 338 -15.08 17.55 1.38
C ALA A 338 -15.14 18.88 2.15
N VAL A 339 -13.98 19.39 2.57
CA VAL A 339 -13.86 20.72 3.19
C VAL A 339 -14.25 21.82 2.19
N ALA A 340 -13.88 21.69 0.93
CA ALA A 340 -14.26 22.63 -0.12
C ALA A 340 -15.78 22.67 -0.31
N LEU A 341 -16.45 21.52 -0.39
CA LEU A 341 -17.91 21.44 -0.49
C LEU A 341 -18.60 22.06 0.73
N GLU A 342 -18.09 21.81 1.93
CA GLU A 342 -18.68 22.36 3.15
C GLU A 342 -18.61 23.89 3.22
N ARG A 343 -17.64 24.51 2.53
CA ARG A 343 -17.44 25.97 2.48
C ARG A 343 -18.29 26.71 1.45
N ILE A 344 -19.07 26.00 0.62
CA ILE A 344 -19.99 26.63 -0.32
C ILE A 344 -21.03 27.45 0.45
N THR A 345 -21.14 28.75 0.14
CA THR A 345 -22.01 29.69 0.87
C THR A 345 -23.48 29.48 0.59
N ARG A 346 -23.85 29.11 -0.64
CA ARG A 346 -25.25 28.85 -1.04
C ARG A 346 -25.74 27.54 -0.38
N ARG A 347 -26.56 27.64 0.67
CA ARG A 347 -27.01 26.51 1.49
C ARG A 347 -27.63 25.37 0.68
N ARG A 348 -28.51 25.69 -0.29
CA ARG A 348 -29.19 24.67 -1.14
C ARG A 348 -28.18 23.94 -2.01
N LEU A 349 -27.30 24.69 -2.69
CA LEU A 349 -26.25 24.09 -3.53
C LEU A 349 -25.29 23.22 -2.72
N ARG A 350 -24.83 23.72 -1.58
CA ARG A 350 -23.99 22.92 -0.66
C ARG A 350 -24.65 21.63 -0.24
N ALA A 351 -25.94 21.69 0.17
CA ALA A 351 -26.67 20.50 0.57
C ALA A 351 -26.81 19.51 -0.60
N ALA A 352 -27.21 19.99 -1.78
CA ALA A 352 -27.36 19.16 -2.97
C ALA A 352 -26.06 18.45 -3.37
N LEU A 353 -24.93 19.19 -3.42
CA LEU A 353 -23.63 18.64 -3.77
C LEU A 353 -23.10 17.67 -2.70
N THR A 354 -23.27 17.98 -1.41
CA THR A 354 -22.79 17.11 -0.32
C THR A 354 -23.58 15.80 -0.29
N TRP A 355 -24.91 15.88 -0.36
CA TRP A 355 -25.75 14.67 -0.36
C TRP A 355 -25.66 13.90 -1.66
N GLY A 356 -25.56 14.58 -2.81
CA GLY A 356 -25.32 13.96 -4.10
C GLY A 356 -23.99 13.20 -4.16
N ALA A 357 -22.91 13.84 -3.64
CA ALA A 357 -21.61 13.17 -3.52
C ALA A 357 -21.67 11.97 -2.58
N ALA A 358 -22.29 12.11 -1.39
CA ALA A 358 -22.43 11.00 -0.45
C ALA A 358 -23.24 9.84 -1.05
N ALA A 359 -24.36 10.13 -1.70
CA ALA A 359 -25.20 9.11 -2.36
C ALA A 359 -24.44 8.40 -3.49
N GLY A 360 -23.75 9.15 -4.36
CA GLY A 360 -22.95 8.57 -5.45
C GLY A 360 -21.77 7.73 -4.94
N ILE A 361 -21.06 8.18 -3.88
CA ILE A 361 -19.99 7.44 -3.22
C ILE A 361 -20.51 6.13 -2.64
N VAL A 362 -21.63 6.17 -1.93
CA VAL A 362 -22.23 4.97 -1.31
C VAL A 362 -22.77 4.03 -2.38
N ALA A 363 -23.48 4.54 -3.40
CA ALA A 363 -24.02 3.71 -4.46
C ALA A 363 -22.92 2.94 -5.22
N TRP A 364 -21.86 3.64 -5.62
CA TRP A 364 -20.70 2.99 -6.24
C TRP A 364 -20.02 2.03 -5.28
N GLY A 365 -19.83 2.44 -4.01
CA GLY A 365 -19.21 1.61 -3.00
C GLY A 365 -19.94 0.29 -2.77
N VAL A 366 -21.28 0.31 -2.66
CA VAL A 366 -22.09 -0.91 -2.51
C VAL A 366 -21.87 -1.86 -3.69
N LEU A 367 -21.82 -1.31 -4.92
CA LEU A 367 -21.51 -2.09 -6.12
C LEU A 367 -20.08 -2.66 -6.08
N ALA A 368 -19.13 -1.91 -5.56
CA ALA A 368 -17.70 -2.26 -5.56
C ALA A 368 -17.26 -3.08 -4.33
N ILE A 369 -18.09 -3.21 -3.27
CA ILE A 369 -17.77 -4.00 -2.07
C ILE A 369 -17.26 -5.41 -2.39
N PRO A 370 -17.87 -6.20 -3.29
CA PRO A 370 -17.39 -7.54 -3.61
C PRO A 370 -15.96 -7.58 -4.19
N PHE A 371 -15.50 -6.49 -4.81
CA PHE A 371 -14.11 -6.36 -5.29
C PHE A 371 -13.12 -5.93 -4.18
N GLY A 372 -13.64 -5.44 -3.06
CA GLY A 372 -12.83 -4.97 -1.93
C GLY A 372 -12.80 -5.92 -0.73
N LEU A 373 -13.85 -6.72 -0.53
CA LEU A 373 -13.97 -7.66 0.59
C LEU A 373 -14.13 -9.10 0.06
N PRO A 374 -13.24 -10.04 0.42
CA PRO A 374 -13.27 -11.43 -0.05
C PRO A 374 -14.33 -12.26 0.71
N VAL A 375 -15.62 -11.90 0.54
CA VAL A 375 -16.75 -12.55 1.22
C VAL A 375 -17.66 -13.34 0.27
N VAL A 376 -17.54 -13.09 -1.04
CA VAL A 376 -18.32 -13.79 -2.07
C VAL A 376 -17.50 -14.97 -2.56
N PRO A 377 -18.03 -16.22 -2.52
CA PRO A 377 -17.31 -17.41 -2.99
C PRO A 377 -16.85 -17.29 -4.46
N PRO A 378 -15.81 -18.05 -4.88
CA PRO A 378 -15.19 -17.90 -6.20
C PRO A 378 -16.16 -17.93 -7.37
N GLU A 379 -17.03 -18.94 -7.46
CA GLU A 379 -17.96 -19.07 -8.59
C GLU A 379 -19.01 -17.94 -8.69
N PRO A 380 -19.75 -17.55 -7.61
CA PRO A 380 -20.60 -16.37 -7.62
C PRO A 380 -19.83 -15.07 -7.91
N MET A 381 -18.57 -14.95 -7.43
CA MET A 381 -17.74 -13.77 -7.70
C MET A 381 -17.36 -13.66 -9.18
N ALA A 382 -17.02 -14.77 -9.82
CA ALA A 382 -16.73 -14.82 -11.25
C ALA A 382 -17.95 -14.39 -12.09
N ARG A 383 -19.16 -14.88 -11.74
CA ARG A 383 -20.42 -14.45 -12.38
C ARG A 383 -20.68 -12.97 -12.17
N PHE A 384 -20.46 -12.46 -10.97
CA PHE A 384 -20.62 -11.06 -10.63
C PHE A 384 -19.64 -10.18 -11.42
N SER A 385 -18.36 -10.54 -11.47
CA SER A 385 -17.32 -9.82 -12.23
C SER A 385 -17.66 -9.74 -13.71
N SER A 386 -18.10 -10.84 -14.29
CA SER A 386 -18.54 -10.91 -15.69
C SER A 386 -19.77 -10.03 -15.96
N ALA A 387 -20.76 -10.03 -15.06
CA ALA A 387 -21.98 -9.25 -15.19
C ALA A 387 -21.75 -7.73 -15.12
N ILE A 388 -20.80 -7.30 -14.28
CA ILE A 388 -20.43 -5.88 -14.15
C ILE A 388 -19.61 -5.39 -15.34
N GLY A 389 -18.81 -6.25 -15.97
CA GLY A 389 -18.01 -5.91 -17.15
C GLY A 389 -16.85 -4.96 -16.91
N ILE A 390 -16.40 -4.76 -15.67
CA ILE A 390 -15.23 -3.95 -15.35
C ILE A 390 -13.97 -4.81 -15.56
N THR A 391 -13.48 -4.85 -16.79
CA THR A 391 -12.34 -5.69 -17.19
C THR A 391 -11.05 -5.40 -16.43
N SER A 392 -10.80 -4.15 -16.06
CA SER A 392 -9.61 -3.78 -15.26
C SER A 392 -9.61 -4.42 -13.87
N ALA A 393 -10.78 -4.74 -13.29
CA ALA A 393 -10.87 -5.38 -11.98
C ALA A 393 -10.43 -6.85 -11.97
N VAL A 394 -10.44 -7.49 -13.15
CA VAL A 394 -10.09 -8.91 -13.34
C VAL A 394 -8.85 -9.12 -14.21
N ARG A 395 -8.15 -8.03 -14.56
CA ARG A 395 -6.91 -8.07 -15.32
C ARG A 395 -5.72 -8.29 -14.38
N THR A 396 -4.86 -9.24 -14.74
CA THR A 396 -3.64 -9.52 -13.99
C THR A 396 -2.55 -8.45 -14.22
N ASN A 397 -1.54 -8.46 -13.37
CA ASN A 397 -0.32 -7.67 -13.57
C ASN A 397 0.43 -8.03 -14.88
N TRP A 398 0.17 -9.21 -15.45
CA TRP A 398 0.71 -9.70 -16.72
C TRP A 398 -0.16 -9.33 -17.92
N GLY A 399 -1.33 -8.71 -17.69
CA GLY A 399 -2.27 -8.27 -18.73
C GLY A 399 -3.29 -9.32 -19.15
N GLU A 400 -3.34 -10.46 -18.50
CA GLU A 400 -4.33 -11.51 -18.73
C GLU A 400 -5.64 -11.22 -18.01
N TYR A 401 -6.74 -11.77 -18.52
CA TYR A 401 -8.06 -11.63 -17.89
C TYR A 401 -8.44 -12.93 -17.18
N LEU A 402 -8.78 -12.81 -15.90
CA LEU A 402 -9.19 -13.93 -15.06
C LEU A 402 -10.71 -13.92 -14.83
N PRO A 403 -11.31 -15.05 -14.42
CA PRO A 403 -12.67 -15.07 -13.90
C PRO A 403 -12.84 -14.26 -12.61
N LEU A 404 -11.78 -14.23 -11.77
CA LEU A 404 -11.73 -13.53 -10.49
C LEU A 404 -10.79 -12.33 -10.55
N PRO A 405 -10.96 -11.33 -9.66
CA PRO A 405 -9.89 -10.39 -9.36
C PRO A 405 -8.59 -11.14 -9.01
N GLN A 406 -7.45 -10.66 -9.50
CA GLN A 406 -6.17 -11.36 -9.32
C GLN A 406 -5.89 -11.69 -7.84
N ASP A 407 -6.07 -10.73 -6.91
CA ASP A 407 -5.80 -11.00 -5.49
C ASP A 407 -6.71 -12.09 -4.91
N TYR A 408 -7.91 -12.33 -5.50
CA TYR A 408 -8.78 -13.42 -5.06
C TYR A 408 -8.34 -14.75 -5.65
N ALA A 409 -7.88 -14.75 -6.90
CA ALA A 409 -7.27 -15.92 -7.52
C ALA A 409 -6.00 -16.34 -6.75
N ASP A 410 -5.20 -15.37 -6.32
CA ASP A 410 -4.00 -15.56 -5.47
C ASP A 410 -4.32 -16.03 -4.02
N MET A 411 -5.61 -16.23 -3.67
CA MET A 411 -6.07 -16.73 -2.36
C MET A 411 -6.73 -18.12 -2.45
N THR A 412 -6.45 -18.91 -3.47
CA THR A 412 -7.11 -20.21 -3.67
C THR A 412 -6.11 -21.30 -3.97
N GLY A 413 -6.35 -22.50 -3.44
CA GLY A 413 -5.65 -23.74 -3.82
C GLY A 413 -4.35 -24.04 -3.07
N TRP A 414 -3.93 -23.19 -2.14
CA TRP A 414 -2.64 -23.34 -1.45
C TRP A 414 -2.61 -24.54 -0.49
N ARG A 415 -3.71 -24.75 0.25
CA ARG A 415 -3.83 -25.90 1.15
C ARG A 415 -3.91 -27.22 0.36
N GLU A 416 -4.67 -27.23 -0.72
CA GLU A 416 -4.80 -28.40 -1.60
C GLU A 416 -3.46 -28.82 -2.21
N GLN A 417 -2.63 -27.84 -2.61
CA GLN A 417 -1.27 -28.10 -3.09
C GLN A 417 -0.41 -28.73 -1.98
N ALA A 418 -0.41 -28.16 -0.78
CA ALA A 418 0.36 -28.69 0.35
C ALA A 418 -0.10 -30.12 0.76
N GLU A 419 -1.40 -30.38 0.76
CA GLU A 419 -1.97 -31.69 1.05
C GLU A 419 -1.62 -32.72 -0.03
N ALA A 420 -1.60 -32.31 -1.31
CA ALA A 420 -1.17 -33.19 -2.41
C ALA A 420 0.31 -33.56 -2.28
N VAL A 421 1.17 -32.57 -2.02
CA VAL A 421 2.59 -32.82 -1.74
C VAL A 421 2.76 -33.74 -0.53
N ALA A 422 1.94 -33.59 0.51
CA ALA A 422 1.97 -34.47 1.68
C ALA A 422 1.56 -35.92 1.34
N ARG A 423 0.62 -36.13 0.43
CA ARG A 423 0.27 -37.48 -0.06
C ARG A 423 1.44 -38.10 -0.81
N VAL A 424 2.08 -37.37 -1.71
CA VAL A 424 3.26 -37.83 -2.46
C VAL A 424 4.42 -38.13 -1.50
N TYR A 425 4.74 -37.25 -0.58
CA TYR A 425 5.80 -37.46 0.41
C TYR A 425 5.57 -38.71 1.24
N ARG A 426 4.35 -38.96 1.74
CA ARG A 426 4.02 -40.15 2.55
C ARG A 426 4.01 -41.45 1.75
N SER A 427 3.87 -41.41 0.43
CA SER A 427 3.95 -42.57 -0.45
C SER A 427 5.39 -43.03 -0.70
N LEU A 428 6.39 -42.18 -0.42
CA LEU A 428 7.80 -42.54 -0.56
C LEU A 428 8.23 -43.59 0.48
N PRO A 429 9.20 -44.44 0.17
CA PRO A 429 9.85 -45.30 1.15
C PRO A 429 10.42 -44.49 2.33
N PRO A 430 10.45 -45.05 3.56
CA PRO A 430 10.96 -44.30 4.73
C PRO A 430 12.39 -43.78 4.57
N ALA A 431 13.25 -44.46 3.84
CA ALA A 431 14.61 -44.02 3.54
C ALA A 431 14.62 -42.78 2.63
N GLU A 432 13.73 -42.72 1.63
CA GLU A 432 13.57 -41.55 0.76
C GLU A 432 12.95 -40.37 1.52
N GLN A 433 11.96 -40.63 2.40
CA GLN A 433 11.35 -39.57 3.23
C GLN A 433 12.39 -38.88 4.13
N ALA A 434 13.36 -39.62 4.67
CA ALA A 434 14.40 -39.06 5.52
C ALA A 434 15.33 -38.06 4.77
N GLU A 435 15.57 -38.31 3.47
CA GLU A 435 16.44 -37.50 2.61
C GLU A 435 15.68 -36.45 1.78
N ALA A 436 14.35 -36.51 1.79
CA ALA A 436 13.52 -35.66 0.93
C ALA A 436 13.61 -34.16 1.30
N VAL A 437 13.62 -33.30 0.26
CA VAL A 437 13.49 -31.86 0.34
C VAL A 437 12.36 -31.43 -0.58
N LEU A 438 11.58 -30.43 -0.19
CA LEU A 438 10.57 -29.83 -1.05
C LEU A 438 11.15 -28.64 -1.80
N TYR A 439 10.78 -28.48 -3.05
CA TYR A 439 11.13 -27.32 -3.86
C TYR A 439 9.86 -26.68 -4.42
N GLY A 440 9.59 -25.40 -4.08
CA GLY A 440 8.54 -24.61 -4.72
C GLY A 440 9.10 -23.76 -5.85
N ARG A 441 8.44 -23.78 -7.02
CA ARG A 441 8.85 -23.00 -8.18
C ARG A 441 8.89 -21.51 -7.90
N ASN A 442 7.87 -21.01 -7.20
CA ASN A 442 7.74 -19.61 -6.81
C ASN A 442 7.62 -19.47 -5.28
N TYR A 443 7.74 -18.22 -4.79
CA TYR A 443 7.68 -17.93 -3.37
C TYR A 443 6.31 -18.20 -2.72
N GLY A 444 5.22 -18.23 -3.50
CA GLY A 444 3.88 -18.58 -3.02
C GLY A 444 3.76 -20.06 -2.72
N GLU A 445 4.17 -20.92 -3.66
CA GLU A 445 4.23 -22.39 -3.48
C GLU A 445 5.16 -22.78 -2.35
N ALA A 446 6.40 -22.24 -2.36
CA ALA A 446 7.36 -22.52 -1.28
C ALA A 446 6.83 -22.06 0.08
N GLY A 447 6.21 -20.88 0.14
CA GLY A 447 5.65 -20.34 1.37
C GLY A 447 4.41 -21.09 1.85
N ALA A 448 3.55 -21.56 0.96
CA ALA A 448 2.42 -22.41 1.31
C ALA A 448 2.89 -23.76 1.88
N LEU A 449 3.91 -24.36 1.26
CA LEU A 449 4.54 -25.60 1.78
C LEU A 449 5.21 -25.36 3.13
N ASP A 450 5.93 -24.24 3.35
CA ASP A 450 6.52 -23.91 4.66
C ASP A 450 5.43 -23.71 5.73
N PHE A 451 4.34 -23.05 5.37
CA PHE A 451 3.27 -22.71 6.31
C PHE A 451 2.42 -23.93 6.69
N TYR A 452 1.80 -24.59 5.69
CA TYR A 452 0.92 -25.74 5.92
C TYR A 452 1.71 -27.03 6.20
N GLY A 453 2.93 -27.11 5.68
CA GLY A 453 3.79 -28.29 5.82
C GLY A 453 4.14 -28.64 7.26
N ARG A 454 4.20 -27.64 8.14
CA ARG A 454 4.43 -27.86 9.59
C ARG A 454 3.33 -28.68 10.23
N GLU A 455 2.07 -28.38 9.89
CA GLU A 455 0.89 -29.14 10.36
C GLU A 455 0.87 -30.54 9.73
N LEU A 456 1.28 -30.65 8.46
CA LEU A 456 1.25 -31.87 7.68
C LEU A 456 2.46 -32.80 7.91
N GLY A 457 3.47 -32.36 8.69
CA GLY A 457 4.69 -33.11 8.96
C GLY A 457 5.61 -33.23 7.74
N LEU A 458 5.62 -32.22 6.88
CA LEU A 458 6.44 -32.18 5.68
C LEU A 458 7.90 -31.83 5.98
N PRO A 459 8.86 -32.27 5.13
CA PRO A 459 10.27 -31.90 5.23
C PRO A 459 10.49 -30.43 4.91
N PRO A 460 11.72 -29.89 5.13
CA PRO A 460 12.05 -28.51 4.77
C PRO A 460 11.78 -28.20 3.32
N VAL A 461 11.37 -26.96 3.06
CA VAL A 461 11.13 -26.43 1.71
C VAL A 461 12.21 -25.42 1.34
N VAL A 462 12.62 -25.43 0.10
CA VAL A 462 13.55 -24.49 -0.50
C VAL A 462 12.96 -23.91 -1.79
N SER A 463 13.45 -22.75 -2.20
CA SER A 463 13.11 -22.14 -3.50
C SER A 463 14.19 -21.13 -3.89
N LEU A 464 14.42 -20.98 -5.19
CA LEU A 464 15.28 -19.91 -5.73
C LEU A 464 14.55 -18.58 -5.83
N ALA A 465 13.24 -18.54 -5.61
CA ALA A 465 12.40 -17.37 -5.81
C ALA A 465 12.34 -16.46 -4.57
N GLY A 466 12.47 -15.15 -4.78
CA GLY A 466 12.35 -14.13 -3.75
C GLY A 466 13.29 -14.36 -2.56
N SER A 467 12.83 -14.01 -1.36
CA SER A 467 13.61 -14.16 -0.11
C SER A 467 13.98 -15.60 0.23
N PHE A 468 13.31 -16.61 -0.35
CA PHE A 468 13.64 -18.03 -0.11
C PHE A 468 15.07 -18.37 -0.51
N TYR A 469 15.59 -17.77 -1.57
CA TYR A 469 16.99 -17.94 -1.95
C TYR A 469 17.96 -17.60 -0.81
N LEU A 470 17.67 -16.52 -0.08
CA LEU A 470 18.49 -16.05 1.04
C LEU A 470 18.39 -16.94 2.29
N PHE A 471 17.36 -17.78 2.39
CA PHE A 471 17.26 -18.78 3.47
C PHE A 471 18.23 -19.93 3.26
N GLY A 472 18.66 -20.14 2.01
CA GLY A 472 19.66 -21.13 1.62
C GLY A 472 19.07 -22.51 1.29
N PRO A 473 19.92 -23.44 0.82
CA PRO A 473 19.51 -24.79 0.41
C PRO A 473 19.27 -25.74 1.60
N GLY A 474 19.51 -25.29 2.84
CA GLY A 474 19.42 -26.16 4.01
C GLY A 474 20.59 -27.15 4.12
N GLU A 475 20.46 -28.12 5.04
CA GLU A 475 21.53 -29.08 5.38
C GLU A 475 21.40 -30.41 4.64
N ARG A 476 20.21 -30.74 4.11
CA ARG A 476 19.95 -32.01 3.40
C ARG A 476 20.61 -31.99 2.01
N SER A 477 21.13 -33.15 1.59
CA SER A 477 21.81 -33.29 0.29
C SER A 477 20.87 -33.10 -0.91
N GLY A 478 19.58 -33.37 -0.70
CA GLY A 478 18.58 -33.35 -1.78
C GLY A 478 18.63 -34.62 -2.65
N ARG A 479 18.99 -35.79 -2.11
CA ARG A 479 18.95 -37.05 -2.86
C ARG A 479 17.55 -37.40 -3.37
N VAL A 480 16.53 -36.90 -2.68
CA VAL A 480 15.14 -36.90 -3.16
C VAL A 480 14.61 -35.48 -3.10
N ILE A 481 14.19 -34.94 -4.25
CA ILE A 481 13.57 -33.61 -4.34
C ILE A 481 12.15 -33.78 -4.85
N ILE A 482 11.18 -33.21 -4.12
CA ILE A 482 9.79 -33.12 -4.54
C ILE A 482 9.57 -31.71 -5.04
N PHE A 483 9.49 -31.54 -6.35
CA PHE A 483 9.20 -30.28 -7.00
C PHE A 483 7.70 -30.01 -7.04
N LEU A 484 7.27 -28.83 -6.63
CA LEU A 484 5.94 -28.30 -6.83
C LEU A 484 5.99 -27.18 -7.88
N GLY A 485 5.10 -27.22 -8.88
CA GLY A 485 4.95 -26.21 -9.91
C GLY A 485 5.95 -26.29 -11.06
N VAL A 486 6.86 -27.25 -11.08
CA VAL A 486 7.89 -27.40 -12.13
C VAL A 486 7.54 -28.59 -13.00
N GLU A 487 7.36 -28.36 -14.30
CA GLU A 487 7.14 -29.45 -15.27
C GLU A 487 8.43 -30.29 -15.45
N PRO A 488 8.31 -31.60 -15.68
CA PRO A 488 9.49 -32.45 -15.87
C PRO A 488 10.47 -31.93 -16.92
N GLN A 489 9.96 -31.31 -17.98
CA GLN A 489 10.78 -30.77 -19.08
C GLN A 489 11.51 -29.47 -18.69
N GLU A 490 11.05 -28.76 -17.65
CA GLU A 490 11.68 -27.54 -17.15
C GLU A 490 12.83 -27.84 -16.18
N ILE A 491 12.93 -29.07 -15.66
CA ILE A 491 14.01 -29.51 -14.78
C ILE A 491 15.25 -29.82 -15.64
N SER A 492 15.92 -28.77 -16.10
CA SER A 492 17.08 -28.88 -17.01
C SER A 492 18.43 -28.63 -16.32
N ALA A 493 18.43 -27.97 -15.17
CA ALA A 493 19.64 -27.63 -14.43
C ALA A 493 20.18 -28.77 -13.54
N ILE A 494 19.38 -29.82 -13.34
CA ILE A 494 19.72 -31.03 -12.58
C ILE A 494 19.31 -32.24 -13.39
N THR A 495 20.19 -33.25 -13.47
CA THR A 495 19.86 -34.55 -14.08
C THR A 495 19.51 -35.57 -13.00
N CYS A 496 18.28 -36.07 -12.97
CA CYS A 496 17.84 -37.07 -12.01
C CYS A 496 18.01 -38.47 -12.58
N GLN A 497 18.44 -39.44 -11.78
CA GLN A 497 18.44 -40.87 -12.22
C GLN A 497 17.01 -41.36 -12.48
N SER A 498 16.04 -40.89 -11.68
CA SER A 498 14.62 -41.13 -11.91
C SER A 498 13.84 -39.81 -11.73
N LEU A 499 13.02 -39.49 -12.71
CA LEU A 499 12.13 -38.33 -12.70
C LEU A 499 10.70 -38.82 -12.95
N GLU A 500 9.81 -38.56 -11.99
CA GLU A 500 8.44 -39.09 -11.98
C GLU A 500 7.44 -37.96 -11.76
N LEU A 501 6.47 -37.80 -12.68
CA LEU A 501 5.28 -36.96 -12.40
C LEU A 501 4.36 -37.77 -11.46
N ALA A 502 4.38 -37.45 -10.18
CA ALA A 502 3.70 -38.20 -9.13
C ALA A 502 2.24 -37.82 -8.94
N ASP A 503 1.90 -36.53 -9.09
CA ASP A 503 0.53 -36.02 -8.96
C ASP A 503 0.40 -34.68 -9.69
N ARG A 504 -0.84 -34.15 -9.80
CA ARG A 504 -1.13 -32.84 -10.38
C ARG A 504 -2.33 -32.22 -9.67
N VAL A 505 -2.20 -30.96 -9.24
CA VAL A 505 -3.26 -30.24 -8.54
C VAL A 505 -3.94 -29.27 -9.51
N THR A 506 -5.25 -29.42 -9.69
CA THR A 506 -6.05 -28.53 -10.55
C THR A 506 -6.82 -27.52 -9.71
N ASN A 507 -6.60 -26.23 -9.98
CA ASN A 507 -7.31 -25.12 -9.35
C ASN A 507 -7.92 -24.20 -10.42
N PRO A 508 -9.21 -24.31 -10.78
CA PRO A 508 -9.82 -23.54 -11.85
C PRO A 508 -9.92 -22.04 -11.53
N TRP A 509 -9.78 -21.65 -10.27
CA TRP A 509 -9.89 -20.28 -9.79
C TRP A 509 -8.55 -19.56 -9.64
N GLY A 510 -7.44 -20.30 -9.70
CA GLY A 510 -6.10 -19.76 -9.54
C GLY A 510 -5.66 -18.85 -10.69
N VAL A 511 -4.58 -18.10 -10.47
CA VAL A 511 -3.82 -17.46 -11.54
C VAL A 511 -3.27 -18.52 -12.51
N PRO A 512 -2.92 -18.19 -13.75
CA PRO A 512 -2.58 -19.19 -14.75
C PRO A 512 -1.54 -20.22 -14.30
N GLU A 513 -0.49 -19.76 -13.63
CA GLU A 513 0.58 -20.60 -13.11
C GLU A 513 0.13 -21.56 -11.99
N GLU A 514 -0.99 -21.29 -11.31
CA GLU A 514 -1.53 -22.06 -10.19
C GLU A 514 -2.77 -22.89 -10.57
N ARG A 515 -3.10 -22.99 -11.88
CA ARG A 515 -4.30 -23.75 -12.32
C ARG A 515 -4.08 -25.23 -12.48
N ASP A 516 -2.89 -25.62 -12.87
CA ASP A 516 -2.54 -27.01 -13.14
C ASP A 516 -1.09 -27.25 -12.70
N VAL A 517 -0.94 -27.52 -11.40
CA VAL A 517 0.34 -27.52 -10.70
C VAL A 517 0.88 -28.94 -10.60
N PRO A 518 1.99 -29.27 -11.31
CA PRO A 518 2.60 -30.60 -11.26
C PRO A 518 3.35 -30.84 -9.95
N ILE A 519 3.37 -32.08 -9.50
CA ILE A 519 4.22 -32.57 -8.40
C ILE A 519 5.15 -33.63 -8.98
N VAL A 520 6.44 -33.32 -9.01
CA VAL A 520 7.46 -34.14 -9.65
C VAL A 520 8.45 -34.65 -8.60
N VAL A 521 8.76 -35.94 -8.59
CA VAL A 521 9.77 -36.54 -7.72
C VAL A 521 11.04 -36.81 -8.53
N CYS A 522 12.12 -36.14 -8.14
CA CYS A 522 13.47 -36.43 -8.64
C CYS A 522 14.23 -37.27 -7.62
N ARG A 523 14.83 -38.37 -8.07
CA ARG A 523 15.66 -39.22 -7.26
C ARG A 523 17.08 -39.26 -7.77
N GLU A 524 18.02 -39.29 -6.85
CA GLU A 524 19.48 -39.31 -7.10
C GLU A 524 19.89 -38.30 -8.17
N PRO A 525 19.76 -36.98 -7.88
CA PRO A 525 20.26 -35.94 -8.77
C PRO A 525 21.79 -36.08 -8.95
N ASP A 526 22.30 -35.61 -10.09
CA ASP A 526 23.72 -35.63 -10.47
C ASP A 526 24.59 -34.66 -9.64
N MET A 527 23.97 -33.78 -8.87
CA MET A 527 24.62 -32.85 -7.96
C MET A 527 23.83 -32.72 -6.65
N THR A 528 24.51 -32.26 -5.61
CA THR A 528 23.84 -31.90 -4.34
C THR A 528 23.02 -30.62 -4.46
N LEU A 529 22.05 -30.44 -3.56
CA LEU A 529 21.27 -29.21 -3.53
C LEU A 529 22.13 -27.96 -3.26
N GLN A 530 23.23 -28.09 -2.50
CA GLN A 530 24.19 -27.03 -2.24
C GLN A 530 24.99 -26.65 -3.50
N GLU A 531 25.39 -27.62 -4.31
CA GLU A 531 26.05 -27.40 -5.61
C GLU A 531 25.09 -26.73 -6.58
N PHE A 532 23.85 -27.21 -6.67
CA PHE A 532 22.80 -26.60 -7.48
C PHE A 532 22.58 -25.13 -7.09
N TRP A 533 22.50 -24.83 -5.80
CA TRP A 533 22.31 -23.46 -5.30
C TRP A 533 23.41 -22.50 -5.75
N ASN A 534 24.65 -22.97 -5.70
CA ASN A 534 25.81 -22.19 -6.10
C ASN A 534 25.90 -21.97 -7.63
N GLN A 535 25.41 -22.94 -8.42
CA GLN A 535 25.47 -22.86 -9.89
C GLN A 535 24.37 -22.01 -10.49
N VAL A 536 23.14 -22.16 -10.01
CA VAL A 536 21.96 -21.51 -10.62
C VAL A 536 21.83 -20.06 -10.17
N GLY A 537 22.27 -19.76 -8.94
CA GLY A 537 22.16 -18.41 -8.38
C GLY A 537 20.73 -18.03 -8.06
N HIS A 538 20.51 -16.74 -7.80
CA HIS A 538 19.23 -16.22 -7.38
C HIS A 538 18.25 -16.09 -8.54
N GLY A 539 17.15 -16.85 -8.49
CA GLY A 539 16.00 -16.70 -9.38
C GLY A 539 15.02 -15.66 -8.84
N TYR A 540 15.35 -14.38 -8.96
CA TYR A 540 14.43 -13.33 -8.57
C TYR A 540 13.11 -13.47 -9.32
N TRP A 541 12.01 -13.76 -8.69
CA TRP A 541 10.67 -13.64 -9.25
C TRP A 541 10.31 -14.65 -10.36
N GLY A 542 10.66 -15.92 -10.19
CA GLY A 542 10.32 -17.11 -11.01
C GLY A 542 9.34 -16.97 -12.11
#